data_65f788a5d3cb9f14c0913ba87c1d8636
#
_entry.id   65f788a5d3cb9f14c0913ba87c1d8636
#
_cell.length_a   1.000
_cell.length_b   1.000
_cell.length_c   1.000
_cell.angle_alpha   90.00
_cell.angle_beta   90.00
_cell.angle_gamma   90.00
#
_symmetry.space_group_name_H-M   'P 1'
#
loop_
_entity.id
_entity.type
_entity.pdbx_description
1 polymer ?
#
loop_
_entity_poly.entity_id
_entity_poly.type
_entity_poly.pdbx_seq_one_letter_code
_entity_poly.pdbx_strand_id
1 'polypeptide(L)'
;MPWRTNTSLQLRDMYDQVYSHLIGTLKHRATILQILGQVIIAASMPSEADIFGSPANSSSPKRLALILGLERGGLARAIADIYLMVEFGDEEQDIMIRHSSFLGFLLDRSRSRKFFIDIDEARLMLLKAHVRYLLNIKNIKGT
;
A
#
# COMPACT_ATOMS: atom_id res chain seq x y z
N MET A 1 -8.58 28.22 -23.33
CA MET A 1 -10.01 27.98 -23.55
C MET A 1 -10.61 27.45 -22.25
N PRO A 2 -11.58 28.16 -21.67
CA PRO A 2 -12.13 27.80 -20.37
C PRO A 2 -12.71 26.40 -20.32
N TRP A 3 -13.34 25.92 -21.42
CA TRP A 3 -13.95 24.60 -21.43
C TRP A 3 -12.95 23.46 -21.33
N ARG A 4 -11.70 23.64 -21.79
CA ARG A 4 -10.65 22.61 -21.64
C ARG A 4 -10.26 22.41 -20.17
N THR A 5 -10.13 23.52 -19.43
CA THR A 5 -9.84 23.48 -18.01
C THR A 5 -10.98 22.79 -17.26
N ASN A 6 -12.22 23.15 -17.59
CA ASN A 6 -13.40 22.53 -16.97
C ASN A 6 -13.46 21.04 -17.28
N THR A 7 -13.12 20.63 -18.50
CA THR A 7 -13.11 19.21 -18.87
C THR A 7 -12.07 18.44 -18.05
N SER A 8 -10.87 18.99 -17.86
CA SER A 8 -9.83 18.35 -17.04
C SER A 8 -10.27 18.20 -15.60
N LEU A 9 -10.90 19.23 -15.01
CA LEU A 9 -11.43 19.16 -13.64
C LEU A 9 -12.57 18.16 -13.53
N GLN A 10 -13.45 18.10 -14.53
CA GLN A 10 -14.54 17.12 -14.54
C GLN A 10 -14.03 15.70 -14.58
N LEU A 11 -13.03 15.40 -15.41
CA LEU A 11 -12.42 14.07 -15.48
C LEU A 11 -11.78 13.70 -14.14
N ARG A 12 -11.07 14.62 -13.52
CA ARG A 12 -10.46 14.41 -12.22
C ARG A 12 -11.51 14.09 -11.15
N ASP A 13 -12.61 14.85 -11.13
CA ASP A 13 -13.71 14.61 -10.19
C ASP A 13 -14.36 13.26 -10.42
N MET A 14 -14.52 12.84 -11.68
CA MET A 14 -15.06 11.53 -12.00
C MET A 14 -14.16 10.41 -11.50
N TYR A 15 -12.84 10.52 -11.68
CA TYR A 15 -11.90 9.54 -11.15
C TYR A 15 -11.96 9.49 -9.63
N ASP A 16 -12.01 10.64 -8.98
CA ASP A 16 -12.10 10.71 -7.52
C ASP A 16 -13.35 10.01 -7.00
N GLN A 17 -14.49 10.19 -7.67
CA GLN A 17 -15.75 9.52 -7.32
C GLN A 17 -15.64 8.01 -7.50
N VAL A 18 -15.06 7.56 -8.61
CA VAL A 18 -14.87 6.13 -8.87
C VAL A 18 -13.98 5.50 -7.82
N TYR A 19 -12.84 6.13 -7.52
CA TYR A 19 -11.90 5.60 -6.53
C TYR A 19 -12.51 5.59 -5.12
N SER A 20 -13.22 6.65 -4.75
CA SER A 20 -13.89 6.71 -3.44
C SER A 20 -14.95 5.62 -3.32
N HIS A 21 -15.73 5.38 -4.37
CA HIS A 21 -16.72 4.33 -4.38
C HIS A 21 -16.06 2.95 -4.27
N LEU A 22 -15.03 2.71 -5.08
CA LEU A 22 -14.30 1.45 -5.07
C LEU A 22 -13.78 1.12 -3.68
N ILE A 23 -13.06 2.06 -3.06
CA ILE A 23 -12.49 1.83 -1.73
C ILE A 23 -13.61 1.69 -0.69
N GLY A 24 -14.65 2.50 -0.80
CA GLY A 24 -15.76 2.49 0.16
C GLY A 24 -16.53 1.19 0.20
N THR A 25 -16.51 0.40 -0.88
CA THR A 25 -17.21 -0.89 -0.95
C THR A 25 -16.34 -2.08 -0.54
N LEU A 26 -15.05 -1.87 -0.25
CA LEU A 26 -14.15 -2.96 0.09
C LEU A 26 -14.40 -3.49 1.50
N LYS A 27 -14.38 -4.83 1.65
CA LYS A 27 -14.57 -5.50 2.94
C LYS A 27 -13.39 -5.28 3.87
N HIS A 28 -12.18 -5.32 3.33
CA HIS A 28 -10.92 -5.22 4.10
C HIS A 28 -10.24 -3.89 3.87
N ARG A 29 -11.03 -2.81 3.86
CA ARG A 29 -10.56 -1.48 3.49
C ARG A 29 -9.35 -1.02 4.29
N ALA A 30 -9.39 -1.15 5.61
CA ALA A 30 -8.28 -0.73 6.46
C ALA A 30 -6.99 -1.48 6.12
N THR A 31 -7.08 -2.79 5.95
CA THR A 31 -5.93 -3.62 5.57
C THR A 31 -5.40 -3.25 4.19
N ILE A 32 -6.30 -3.02 3.24
CA ILE A 32 -5.91 -2.64 1.87
C ILE A 32 -5.18 -1.31 1.87
N LEU A 33 -5.66 -0.32 2.62
CA LEU A 33 -4.98 0.97 2.71
C LEU A 33 -3.60 0.85 3.36
N GLN A 34 -3.44 -0.04 4.34
CA GLN A 34 -2.13 -0.33 4.92
C GLN A 34 -1.19 -0.98 3.91
N ILE A 35 -1.70 -1.93 3.13
CA ILE A 35 -0.93 -2.58 2.06
C ILE A 35 -0.46 -1.53 1.05
N LEU A 36 -1.36 -0.69 0.58
CA LEU A 36 -1.04 0.34 -0.40
C LEU A 36 -0.02 1.34 0.14
N GLY A 37 -0.10 1.69 1.41
CA GLY A 37 0.89 2.56 2.05
C GLY A 37 2.29 1.96 2.00
N GLN A 38 2.42 0.67 2.28
CA GLN A 38 3.71 -0.01 2.22
C GLN A 38 4.23 -0.15 0.78
N VAL A 39 3.33 -0.38 -0.18
CA VAL A 39 3.69 -0.41 -1.60
C VAL A 39 4.26 0.95 -2.04
N ILE A 40 3.63 2.03 -1.63
CA ILE A 40 4.08 3.38 -1.95
C ILE A 40 5.47 3.66 -1.35
N ILE A 41 5.68 3.29 -0.10
CA ILE A 41 6.98 3.46 0.55
C ILE A 41 8.06 2.67 -0.18
N ALA A 42 7.79 1.41 -0.50
CA ALA A 42 8.74 0.55 -1.18
C ALA A 42 9.19 1.15 -2.52
N ALA A 43 8.26 1.77 -3.25
CA ALA A 43 8.56 2.38 -4.53
C ALA A 43 9.43 3.64 -4.40
N SER A 44 9.45 4.29 -3.24
CA SER A 44 10.15 5.56 -3.02
C SER A 44 11.46 5.41 -2.23
N MET A 45 11.76 4.22 -1.70
CA MET A 45 12.96 4.01 -0.88
C MET A 45 14.12 3.47 -1.72
N PRO A 46 15.39 3.76 -1.30
CA PRO A 46 16.54 3.14 -1.95
C PRO A 46 16.54 1.63 -1.81
N SER A 47 17.17 0.95 -2.77
CA SER A 47 17.26 -0.50 -2.78
C SER A 47 18.36 -0.95 -1.82
N GLU A 48 17.96 -1.38 -0.64
CA GLU A 48 18.86 -1.93 0.39
C GLU A 48 18.23 -3.19 0.99
N ALA A 49 19.08 -4.09 1.47
CA ALA A 49 18.59 -5.27 2.19
C ALA A 49 18.09 -4.85 3.58
N ASP A 50 16.99 -5.42 4.02
CA ASP A 50 16.42 -5.15 5.34
C ASP A 50 16.55 -6.37 6.26
N ILE A 51 16.06 -6.24 7.49
CA ILE A 51 16.14 -7.28 8.49
C ILE A 51 15.26 -8.49 8.20
N PHE A 52 14.32 -8.38 7.24
CA PHE A 52 13.47 -9.50 6.83
C PHE A 52 14.14 -10.37 5.75
N GLY A 53 15.37 -10.05 5.35
CA GLY A 53 16.13 -10.82 4.36
C GLY A 53 15.73 -10.52 2.92
N SER A 54 15.01 -9.42 2.68
CA SER A 54 14.64 -8.95 1.34
C SER A 54 15.04 -7.49 1.18
N PRO A 55 15.08 -6.96 -0.06
CA PRO A 55 15.38 -5.54 -0.26
C PRO A 55 14.42 -4.65 0.52
N ALA A 56 14.94 -3.58 1.12
CA ALA A 56 14.14 -2.66 1.94
C ALA A 56 13.00 -2.01 1.15
N ASN A 57 13.17 -1.87 -0.17
CA ASN A 57 12.17 -1.31 -1.06
C ASN A 57 11.27 -2.36 -1.70
N SER A 58 11.30 -3.59 -1.22
CA SER A 58 10.45 -4.66 -1.74
C SER A 58 9.02 -4.51 -1.24
N SER A 59 8.06 -4.63 -2.14
CA SER A 59 6.64 -4.68 -1.84
C SER A 59 6.03 -6.04 -2.18
N SER A 60 6.83 -7.11 -2.10
CA SER A 60 6.33 -8.47 -2.34
C SER A 60 5.27 -8.86 -1.31
N PRO A 61 4.31 -9.70 -1.69
CA PRO A 61 3.30 -10.17 -0.74
C PRO A 61 3.89 -10.82 0.51
N LYS A 62 4.97 -11.59 0.34
CA LYS A 62 5.65 -12.24 1.45
C LYS A 62 6.17 -11.23 2.48
N ARG A 63 6.84 -10.19 2.01
CA ARG A 63 7.38 -9.15 2.89
C ARG A 63 6.28 -8.33 3.54
N LEU A 64 5.26 -7.94 2.76
CA LEU A 64 4.15 -7.16 3.27
C LEU A 64 3.35 -7.93 4.33
N ALA A 65 3.17 -9.23 4.15
CA ALA A 65 2.50 -10.06 5.15
C ALA A 65 3.27 -10.05 6.48
N LEU A 66 4.61 -10.07 6.43
CA LEU A 66 5.43 -9.96 7.63
C LEU A 66 5.27 -8.61 8.32
N ILE A 67 5.30 -7.53 7.54
CA ILE A 67 5.18 -6.17 8.07
C ILE A 67 3.81 -5.96 8.73
N LEU A 68 2.75 -6.45 8.10
CA LEU A 68 1.37 -6.23 8.54
C LEU A 68 0.87 -7.31 9.49
N GLY A 69 1.65 -8.35 9.73
CA GLY A 69 1.24 -9.45 10.61
C GLY A 69 0.08 -10.26 10.06
N LEU A 70 0.00 -10.42 8.75
CA LEU A 70 -1.09 -11.14 8.11
C LEU A 70 -0.80 -12.63 8.03
N GLU A 71 -1.87 -13.43 8.10
CA GLU A 71 -1.79 -14.87 7.93
C GLU A 71 -1.46 -15.21 6.47
N ARG A 72 -0.95 -16.42 6.27
CA ARG A 72 -0.67 -16.93 4.93
C ARG A 72 -1.93 -16.86 4.07
N GLY A 73 -1.81 -16.22 2.92
CA GLY A 73 -2.93 -16.03 2.01
C GLY A 73 -3.85 -14.85 2.36
N GLY A 74 -3.70 -14.25 3.54
CA GLY A 74 -4.52 -13.12 3.96
C GLY A 74 -4.31 -11.89 3.09
N LEU A 75 -3.06 -11.64 2.70
CA LEU A 75 -2.76 -10.52 1.83
C LEU A 75 -3.36 -10.72 0.43
N ALA A 76 -3.21 -11.92 -0.14
CA ALA A 76 -3.78 -12.22 -1.46
C ALA A 76 -5.30 -12.05 -1.46
N ARG A 77 -5.98 -12.49 -0.39
CA ARG A 77 -7.42 -12.32 -0.27
C ARG A 77 -7.81 -10.84 -0.19
N ALA A 78 -7.05 -10.05 0.55
CA ALA A 78 -7.34 -8.62 0.71
C ALA A 78 -7.18 -7.88 -0.61
N ILE A 79 -6.10 -8.10 -1.35
CA ILE A 79 -5.83 -7.37 -2.59
C ILE A 79 -6.60 -7.91 -3.80
N ALA A 80 -7.22 -9.09 -3.69
CA ALA A 80 -8.05 -9.62 -4.78
C ALA A 80 -9.18 -8.65 -5.14
N ASP A 81 -9.69 -7.91 -4.17
CA ASP A 81 -10.79 -6.96 -4.40
C ASP A 81 -10.33 -5.70 -5.18
N ILE A 82 -9.04 -5.46 -5.28
CA ILE A 82 -8.48 -4.30 -5.99
C ILE A 82 -7.53 -4.70 -7.13
N TYR A 83 -7.68 -5.90 -7.65
CA TYR A 83 -6.76 -6.41 -8.68
C TYR A 83 -6.71 -5.55 -9.94
N LEU A 84 -7.77 -4.77 -10.22
CA LEU A 84 -7.76 -3.83 -11.35
C LEU A 84 -6.83 -2.63 -11.11
N MET A 85 -6.60 -2.28 -9.85
CA MET A 85 -5.81 -1.10 -9.47
C MET A 85 -4.36 -1.44 -9.16
N VAL A 86 -4.05 -2.70 -8.88
CA VAL A 86 -2.70 -3.14 -8.54
C VAL A 86 -2.31 -4.33 -9.41
N GLU A 87 -1.01 -4.45 -9.64
CA GLU A 87 -0.43 -5.58 -10.34
C GLU A 87 0.34 -6.43 -9.34
N PHE A 88 0.03 -7.71 -9.28
CA PHE A 88 0.79 -8.64 -8.47
C PHE A 88 0.79 -10.03 -9.13
N GLY A 89 1.89 -10.75 -8.94
CA GLY A 89 2.04 -12.12 -9.41
C GLY A 89 2.11 -13.09 -8.24
N ASP A 90 3.25 -13.74 -8.07
CA ASP A 90 3.47 -14.67 -6.96
C ASP A 90 3.93 -13.92 -5.70
N GLU A 91 4.25 -14.67 -4.64
CA GLU A 91 4.62 -14.13 -3.32
C GLU A 91 5.98 -13.39 -3.32
N GLU A 92 6.80 -13.60 -4.32
CA GLU A 92 8.14 -13.01 -4.42
C GLU A 92 8.18 -11.77 -5.31
N GLN A 93 7.12 -11.51 -6.07
CA GLN A 93 7.06 -10.38 -6.99
C GLN A 93 6.45 -9.16 -6.30
N ASP A 94 7.04 -7.99 -6.57
CA ASP A 94 6.54 -6.74 -6.00
C ASP A 94 5.13 -6.43 -6.48
N ILE A 95 4.32 -5.94 -5.55
CA ILE A 95 3.00 -5.38 -5.87
C ILE A 95 3.23 -3.96 -6.38
N MET A 96 2.57 -3.62 -7.48
CA MET A 96 2.69 -2.29 -8.09
C MET A 96 1.32 -1.69 -8.32
N ILE A 97 1.21 -0.38 -8.13
CA ILE A 97 -0.01 0.35 -8.46
C ILE A 97 -0.03 0.57 -9.96
N ARG A 98 -1.12 0.12 -10.63
CA ARG A 98 -1.23 0.18 -12.10
C ARG A 98 -1.44 1.59 -12.63
N HIS A 99 -2.15 2.44 -11.89
CA HIS A 99 -2.58 3.75 -12.37
C HIS A 99 -2.00 4.87 -11.52
N SER A 100 -1.23 5.75 -12.13
CA SER A 100 -0.67 6.91 -11.42
C SER A 100 -1.76 7.85 -10.89
N SER A 101 -2.91 7.92 -11.55
CA SER A 101 -4.03 8.72 -11.08
C SER A 101 -4.59 8.20 -9.76
N PHE A 102 -4.59 6.88 -9.55
CA PHE A 102 -5.01 6.29 -8.29
C PHE A 102 -4.01 6.64 -7.17
N LEU A 103 -2.72 6.55 -7.48
CA LEU A 103 -1.67 6.95 -6.54
C LEU A 103 -1.84 8.42 -6.13
N GLY A 104 -2.02 9.32 -7.11
CA GLY A 104 -2.23 10.73 -6.84
C GLY A 104 -3.46 10.98 -5.97
N PHE A 105 -4.54 10.25 -6.21
CA PHE A 105 -5.75 10.32 -5.39
C PHE A 105 -5.45 9.94 -3.93
N LEU A 106 -4.78 8.82 -3.71
CA LEU A 106 -4.49 8.31 -2.36
C LEU A 106 -3.60 9.25 -1.56
N LEU A 107 -2.68 9.95 -2.21
CA LEU A 107 -1.72 10.84 -1.56
C LEU A 107 -2.22 12.27 -1.40
N ASP A 108 -3.37 12.60 -1.94
CA ASP A 108 -3.95 13.94 -1.85
C ASP A 108 -5.12 13.92 -0.86
N ARG A 109 -4.89 14.47 0.34
CA ARG A 109 -5.88 14.49 1.41
C ARG A 109 -7.19 15.17 0.99
N SER A 110 -7.11 16.22 0.18
CA SER A 110 -8.29 16.96 -0.26
C SER A 110 -9.17 16.14 -1.20
N ARG A 111 -8.58 15.18 -1.93
CA ARG A 111 -9.29 14.32 -2.87
C ARG A 111 -9.78 13.02 -2.21
N SER A 112 -8.90 12.33 -1.50
CA SER A 112 -9.21 11.01 -0.92
C SER A 112 -9.87 11.08 0.46
N ARG A 113 -9.72 12.20 1.16
CA ARG A 113 -10.37 12.46 2.46
C ARG A 113 -10.12 11.33 3.45
N LYS A 114 -11.14 10.59 3.84
CA LYS A 114 -11.01 9.48 4.80
C LYS A 114 -10.18 8.30 4.30
N PHE A 115 -9.91 8.25 3.00
CA PHE A 115 -9.07 7.20 2.40
C PHE A 115 -7.64 7.65 2.16
N PHE A 116 -7.29 8.84 2.64
CA PHE A 116 -5.95 9.39 2.51
C PHE A 116 -4.93 8.45 3.16
N ILE A 117 -3.82 8.22 2.45
CA ILE A 117 -2.71 7.45 2.96
C ILE A 117 -1.64 8.40 3.47
N ASP A 118 -1.42 8.39 4.79
CA ASP A 118 -0.37 9.18 5.42
C ASP A 118 0.93 8.38 5.37
N ILE A 119 1.89 8.87 4.60
CA ILE A 119 3.17 8.18 4.41
C ILE A 119 3.97 8.11 5.72
N ASP A 120 3.86 9.11 6.58
CA ASP A 120 4.56 9.09 7.86
C ASP A 120 4.00 7.99 8.78
N GLU A 121 2.68 7.78 8.78
CA GLU A 121 2.07 6.66 9.52
C GLU A 121 2.51 5.32 8.95
N ALA A 122 2.59 5.20 7.62
CA ALA A 122 3.04 3.98 6.98
C ALA A 122 4.51 3.67 7.31
N ARG A 123 5.37 4.70 7.36
CA ARG A 123 6.76 4.55 7.77
C ARG A 123 6.87 4.12 9.23
N LEU A 124 6.04 4.68 10.10
CA LEU A 124 6.00 4.29 11.51
C LEU A 124 5.59 2.82 11.65
N MET A 125 4.62 2.38 10.89
CA MET A 125 4.20 0.97 10.88
C MET A 125 5.35 0.05 10.46
N LEU A 126 6.10 0.42 9.43
CA LEU A 126 7.26 -0.33 8.99
C LEU A 126 8.32 -0.41 10.08
N LEU A 127 8.61 0.72 10.74
CA LEU A 127 9.57 0.76 11.85
C LEU A 127 9.13 -0.14 13.00
N LYS A 128 7.88 -0.10 13.38
CA LYS A 128 7.33 -0.96 14.43
C LYS A 128 7.45 -2.44 14.07
N ALA A 129 7.23 -2.78 12.80
CA ALA A 129 7.38 -4.15 12.32
C ALA A 129 8.83 -4.62 12.42
N HIS A 130 9.79 -3.76 12.08
CA HIS A 130 11.20 -4.08 12.23
C HIS A 130 11.57 -4.33 13.68
N VAL A 131 11.10 -3.48 14.59
CA VAL A 131 11.38 -3.65 16.03
C VAL A 131 10.80 -4.98 16.53
N ARG A 132 9.56 -5.30 16.17
CA ARG A 132 8.94 -6.58 16.56
C ARG A 132 9.75 -7.78 16.06
N TYR A 133 10.22 -7.71 14.82
CA TYR A 133 11.02 -8.77 14.23
C TYR A 133 12.31 -8.97 15.00
N LEU A 134 13.02 -7.91 15.32
CA LEU A 134 14.27 -7.96 16.09
C LEU A 134 14.04 -8.51 17.50
N LEU A 135 12.96 -8.12 18.16
CA LEU A 135 12.63 -8.64 19.49
C LEU A 135 12.32 -10.13 19.45
N ASN A 136 11.62 -10.60 18.43
CA ASN A 136 11.33 -12.03 18.27
C ASN A 136 12.61 -12.84 18.07
N ILE A 137 13.55 -12.34 17.25
CA ILE A 137 14.85 -12.99 17.06
C ILE A 137 15.60 -13.06 18.38
N LYS A 138 15.64 -11.95 19.13
CA LYS A 138 16.32 -11.89 20.41
C LYS A 138 15.74 -12.90 21.40
N ASN A 139 14.42 -13.01 21.48
CA ASN A 139 13.75 -13.96 22.36
C ASN A 139 14.09 -15.41 22.00
N ILE A 140 14.10 -15.74 20.71
CA ILE A 140 14.47 -17.08 20.24
C ILE A 140 15.93 -17.39 20.61
N LYS A 141 16.85 -16.44 20.42
CA LYS A 141 18.25 -16.62 20.74
C LYS A 141 18.53 -16.61 22.24
N GLY A 142 17.69 -15.94 23.02
CA GLY A 142 17.84 -15.83 24.47
C GLY A 142 17.35 -17.06 25.23
N THR A 143 16.66 -17.95 24.53
CA THR A 143 16.21 -19.22 25.13
C THR A 143 17.19 -20.34 24.85
#